data_3843d057ca9ef944a2d5ded844b7594e
#
_entry.id   3843d057ca9ef944a2d5ded844b7594e
#
_cell.length_a   1.000
_cell.length_b   1.000
_cell.length_c   1.000
_cell.angle_alpha   90.00
_cell.angle_beta   90.00
_cell.angle_gamma   90.00
#
_symmetry.space_group_name_H-M   'P 1'
#
loop_
_entity.id
_entity.type
_entity.pdbx_description
1 polymer ?
#
loop_
_entity_poly.entity_id
_entity_poly.type
_entity_poly.pdbx_seq_one_letter_code
_entity_poly.pdbx_strand_id
1 'polypeptide(L)'
;MELLYTALLYIIQPLVWLRLLLRSRKAPAYRKRWAERYGYCRNKVAPDGILLHSVSVGETLAAIPLVRALRHRYPSLPITVTTMTPTGSERVMSAFGKDVHHVYLPYDLPCAMNRFLNTVRPKLVIVMETELWPNMISALHARKIPLVIANARLSERSAKGYGKLGKFMRRLLSKITLIAAQNEEDAARFIALGLKRNQLAVTGSLKFDISVTPELAARAVTLRRQWAPRRQVWIATSTHDGEEAIILQAHRQLLEKFPDLLLILVPRHPERFKDAWEMVQKGGFSFTLRSSGEIPSGSTQVVIGDTMGELMLLYGIADLAFVGGSLVERGGHNPLEPAAHAIPVLMGPHTFNFKDICAKLQQADGLITVTDADSVVKEVSTLLTDEDYRLWYGRHAVEVLHQNQGALTRLLQLLQPYLPQRSH
;
A
#
# COMPACT_ATOMS: atom_id res chain seq x y z
N MET A 1 13.19 -17.94 -27.30
CA MET A 1 13.11 -16.86 -26.30
C MET A 1 12.99 -17.40 -24.87
N GLU A 2 12.04 -18.31 -24.56
CA GLU A 2 11.94 -18.90 -23.20
C GLU A 2 13.23 -19.63 -22.78
N LEU A 3 13.81 -20.44 -23.67
CA LEU A 3 15.09 -21.14 -23.42
C LEU A 3 16.24 -20.15 -23.19
N LEU A 4 16.31 -19.10 -24.01
CA LEU A 4 17.34 -18.06 -23.85
C LEU A 4 17.19 -17.30 -22.53
N TYR A 5 15.96 -16.94 -22.16
CA TYR A 5 15.64 -16.33 -20.88
C TYR A 5 16.08 -17.23 -19.72
N THR A 6 15.72 -18.52 -19.79
CA THR A 6 16.08 -19.50 -18.77
C THR A 6 17.59 -19.70 -18.65
N ALA A 7 18.29 -19.84 -19.79
CA ALA A 7 19.76 -19.96 -19.82
C ALA A 7 20.41 -18.73 -19.17
N LEU A 8 19.95 -17.52 -19.53
CA LEU A 8 20.45 -16.28 -18.92
C LEU A 8 20.26 -16.26 -17.41
N LEU A 9 19.07 -16.70 -16.93
CA LEU A 9 18.80 -16.76 -15.49
C LEU A 9 19.77 -17.69 -14.75
N TYR A 10 20.14 -18.83 -15.32
CA TYR A 10 21.15 -19.71 -14.71
C TYR A 10 22.53 -19.08 -14.69
N ILE A 11 22.93 -18.42 -15.79
CA ILE A 11 24.25 -17.77 -15.91
C ILE A 11 24.42 -16.65 -14.89
N ILE A 12 23.36 -15.88 -14.61
CA ILE A 12 23.44 -14.74 -13.68
C ILE A 12 23.33 -15.13 -12.19
N GLN A 13 23.08 -16.42 -11.85
CA GLN A 13 22.93 -16.84 -10.44
C GLN A 13 24.10 -16.44 -9.53
N PRO A 14 25.38 -16.53 -9.94
CA PRO A 14 26.49 -16.08 -9.10
C PRO A 14 26.41 -14.56 -8.77
N LEU A 15 25.95 -13.75 -9.71
CA LEU A 15 25.74 -12.31 -9.50
C LEU A 15 24.57 -12.04 -8.54
N VAL A 16 23.52 -12.86 -8.61
CA VAL A 16 22.38 -12.79 -7.67
C VAL A 16 22.87 -13.09 -6.25
N TRP A 17 23.70 -14.12 -6.05
CA TRP A 17 24.28 -14.44 -4.75
C TRP A 17 25.17 -13.31 -4.23
N LEU A 18 26.04 -12.78 -5.08
CA LEU A 18 26.89 -11.65 -4.72
C LEU A 18 26.03 -10.44 -4.29
N ARG A 19 24.98 -10.14 -5.05
CA ARG A 19 24.02 -9.05 -4.72
C ARG A 19 23.34 -9.27 -3.37
N LEU A 20 22.92 -10.50 -3.05
CA LEU A 20 22.30 -10.82 -1.76
C LEU A 20 23.32 -10.63 -0.61
N LEU A 21 24.56 -11.06 -0.80
CA LEU A 21 25.64 -10.88 0.17
C LEU A 21 25.95 -9.40 0.39
N LEU A 22 26.03 -8.60 -0.67
CA LEU A 22 26.27 -7.16 -0.55
C LEU A 22 25.11 -6.45 0.16
N ARG A 23 23.86 -6.77 -0.20
CA ARG A 23 22.68 -6.22 0.48
C ARG A 23 22.61 -6.62 1.94
N SER A 24 23.06 -7.82 2.28
CA SER A 24 23.06 -8.31 3.65
C SER A 24 24.00 -7.54 4.60
N ARG A 25 24.95 -6.77 4.07
CA ARG A 25 25.78 -5.86 4.88
C ARG A 25 24.95 -4.74 5.51
N LYS A 26 23.95 -4.24 4.76
CA LYS A 26 23.02 -3.17 5.24
C LYS A 26 21.77 -3.73 5.89
N ALA A 27 21.33 -4.92 5.50
CA ALA A 27 20.12 -5.58 5.99
C ALA A 27 20.39 -7.09 6.20
N PRO A 28 20.78 -7.52 7.42
CA PRO A 28 21.17 -8.91 7.72
C PRO A 28 20.10 -9.96 7.37
N ALA A 29 18.84 -9.57 7.33
CA ALA A 29 17.74 -10.46 6.95
C ALA A 29 17.87 -11.07 5.55
N TYR A 30 18.64 -10.43 4.63
CA TYR A 30 18.93 -10.97 3.30
C TYR A 30 19.84 -12.23 3.33
N ARG A 31 20.53 -12.53 4.45
CA ARG A 31 21.29 -13.79 4.63
C ARG A 31 20.44 -14.97 4.99
N LYS A 32 19.20 -14.73 5.43
CA LYS A 32 18.31 -15.80 5.91
C LYS A 32 17.41 -16.34 4.80
N ARG A 33 16.93 -17.56 4.97
CA ARG A 33 15.86 -18.16 4.14
C ARG A 33 16.22 -18.32 2.65
N TRP A 34 17.50 -18.52 2.30
CA TRP A 34 17.92 -18.69 0.91
C TRP A 34 17.33 -19.93 0.25
N ALA A 35 17.15 -21.01 1.01
CA ALA A 35 16.57 -22.25 0.50
C ALA A 35 15.18 -22.04 -0.11
N GLU A 36 14.38 -21.13 0.45
CA GLU A 36 13.05 -20.79 -0.10
C GLU A 36 13.15 -20.17 -1.50
N ARG A 37 14.19 -19.34 -1.76
CA ARG A 37 14.44 -18.72 -3.07
C ARG A 37 14.79 -19.74 -4.15
N TYR A 38 15.03 -20.98 -3.77
CA TYR A 38 15.26 -22.14 -4.65
C TYR A 38 14.16 -23.20 -4.53
N GLY A 39 13.01 -22.83 -3.94
CA GLY A 39 11.81 -23.65 -3.84
C GLY A 39 11.78 -24.67 -2.71
N TYR A 40 12.70 -24.60 -1.74
CA TYR A 40 12.70 -25.47 -0.56
C TYR A 40 11.86 -24.83 0.57
N CYS A 41 10.56 -25.11 0.55
CA CYS A 41 9.61 -24.56 1.52
C CYS A 41 8.78 -25.64 2.26
N ARG A 42 9.23 -26.90 2.23
CA ARG A 42 8.56 -28.02 2.90
C ARG A 42 8.37 -27.71 4.39
N ASN A 43 7.20 -28.04 4.93
CA ASN A 43 6.78 -27.77 6.32
C ASN A 43 6.55 -26.27 6.66
N LYS A 44 6.62 -25.36 5.68
CA LYS A 44 6.33 -23.93 5.88
C LYS A 44 5.04 -23.47 5.20
N VAL A 45 4.43 -24.35 4.42
CA VAL A 45 3.22 -24.07 3.63
C VAL A 45 2.25 -25.23 3.75
N ALA A 46 0.96 -24.94 3.64
CA ALA A 46 -0.06 -25.95 3.46
C ALA A 46 -0.42 -26.07 1.97
N PRO A 47 -0.53 -27.29 1.43
CA PRO A 47 -0.88 -27.49 0.02
C PRO A 47 -2.36 -27.25 -0.26
N ASP A 48 -2.69 -27.23 -1.55
CA ASP A 48 -4.06 -27.23 -2.10
C ASP A 48 -4.88 -25.96 -1.77
N GLY A 49 -4.18 -24.85 -1.52
CA GLY A 49 -4.76 -23.55 -1.18
C GLY A 49 -4.64 -22.49 -2.27
N ILE A 50 -4.68 -21.22 -1.86
CA ILE A 50 -4.44 -20.06 -2.69
C ILE A 50 -2.98 -19.61 -2.52
N LEU A 51 -2.28 -19.38 -3.62
CA LEU A 51 -0.98 -18.72 -3.63
C LEU A 51 -1.18 -17.26 -4.05
N LEU A 52 -0.78 -16.32 -3.20
CA LEU A 52 -0.78 -14.89 -3.53
C LEU A 52 0.66 -14.37 -3.53
N HIS A 53 1.06 -13.70 -4.60
CA HIS A 53 2.38 -13.12 -4.74
C HIS A 53 2.33 -11.60 -4.79
N SER A 54 3.18 -10.95 -3.97
CA SER A 54 3.44 -9.51 -4.00
C SER A 54 4.95 -9.26 -3.85
N VAL A 55 5.52 -8.40 -4.70
CA VAL A 55 6.98 -8.15 -4.70
C VAL A 55 7.36 -7.10 -3.67
N SER A 56 6.63 -5.99 -3.65
CA SER A 56 6.94 -4.81 -2.86
C SER A 56 6.04 -4.65 -1.63
N VAL A 57 6.46 -3.78 -0.70
CA VAL A 57 5.63 -3.39 0.45
C VAL A 57 4.31 -2.76 0.00
N GLY A 58 4.33 -1.94 -1.06
CA GLY A 58 3.12 -1.30 -1.59
C GLY A 58 2.11 -2.32 -2.12
N GLU A 59 2.57 -3.32 -2.88
CA GLU A 59 1.73 -4.42 -3.37
C GLU A 59 1.18 -5.26 -2.21
N THR A 60 2.02 -5.55 -1.21
CA THR A 60 1.59 -6.28 -0.01
C THR A 60 0.47 -5.55 0.72
N LEU A 61 0.59 -4.23 0.89
CA LEU A 61 -0.45 -3.41 1.50
C LEU A 61 -1.75 -3.43 0.67
N ALA A 62 -1.65 -3.31 -0.65
CA ALA A 62 -2.80 -3.39 -1.55
C ALA A 62 -3.47 -4.78 -1.54
N ALA A 63 -2.72 -5.85 -1.24
CA ALA A 63 -3.24 -7.20 -1.15
C ALA A 63 -3.95 -7.52 0.19
N ILE A 64 -3.70 -6.75 1.27
CA ILE A 64 -4.28 -7.02 2.60
C ILE A 64 -5.80 -7.15 2.56
N PRO A 65 -6.58 -6.24 1.96
CA PRO A 65 -8.04 -6.37 1.90
C PRO A 65 -8.48 -7.64 1.16
N LEU A 66 -7.79 -8.00 0.07
CA LEU A 66 -8.07 -9.21 -0.69
C LEU A 66 -7.84 -10.49 0.13
N VAL A 67 -6.69 -10.58 0.79
CA VAL A 67 -6.35 -11.74 1.64
C VAL A 67 -7.35 -11.89 2.78
N ARG A 68 -7.71 -10.81 3.46
CA ARG A 68 -8.71 -10.82 4.53
C ARG A 68 -10.08 -11.28 4.03
N ALA A 69 -10.52 -10.76 2.88
CA ALA A 69 -11.80 -11.15 2.28
C ALA A 69 -11.82 -12.61 1.84
N LEU A 70 -10.72 -13.13 1.26
CA LEU A 70 -10.58 -14.53 0.90
C LEU A 70 -10.60 -15.44 2.13
N ARG A 71 -9.90 -15.08 3.19
CA ARG A 71 -9.93 -15.83 4.46
C ARG A 71 -11.32 -15.88 5.09
N HIS A 72 -12.00 -14.74 5.11
CA HIS A 72 -13.36 -14.68 5.64
C HIS A 72 -14.34 -15.53 4.82
N ARG A 73 -14.20 -15.52 3.48
CA ARG A 73 -15.08 -16.28 2.58
C ARG A 73 -14.76 -17.76 2.52
N TYR A 74 -13.50 -18.15 2.70
CA TYR A 74 -12.98 -19.51 2.56
C TYR A 74 -12.06 -19.88 3.74
N PRO A 75 -12.61 -19.97 4.97
CA PRO A 75 -11.79 -20.13 6.18
C PRO A 75 -11.00 -21.44 6.23
N SER A 76 -11.48 -22.49 5.55
CA SER A 76 -10.81 -23.79 5.45
C SER A 76 -9.71 -23.85 4.38
N LEU A 77 -9.63 -22.85 3.48
CA LEU A 77 -8.69 -22.86 2.38
C LEU A 77 -7.38 -22.19 2.81
N PRO A 78 -6.24 -22.91 2.85
CA PRO A 78 -4.98 -22.29 3.24
C PRO A 78 -4.55 -21.23 2.23
N ILE A 79 -4.00 -20.14 2.74
CA ILE A 79 -3.44 -19.07 1.90
C ILE A 79 -1.94 -19.00 2.15
N THR A 80 -1.16 -19.11 1.08
CA THR A 80 0.27 -18.85 1.09
C THR A 80 0.54 -17.50 0.43
N VAL A 81 1.11 -16.56 1.17
CA VAL A 81 1.55 -15.27 0.64
C VAL A 81 3.05 -15.32 0.41
N THR A 82 3.49 -14.92 -0.78
CA THR A 82 4.91 -14.86 -1.12
C THR A 82 5.36 -13.44 -1.38
N THR A 83 6.58 -13.13 -0.98
CA THR A 83 7.24 -11.84 -1.24
C THR A 83 8.65 -12.06 -1.77
N MET A 84 9.34 -10.96 -2.18
CA MET A 84 10.73 -11.03 -2.65
C MET A 84 11.71 -10.36 -1.67
N THR A 85 11.21 -9.55 -0.71
CA THR A 85 12.04 -8.72 0.17
C THR A 85 11.77 -9.01 1.66
N PRO A 86 12.77 -8.83 2.54
CA PRO A 86 12.56 -8.94 3.98
C PRO A 86 11.49 -7.99 4.52
N THR A 87 11.47 -6.75 4.04
CA THR A 87 10.46 -5.75 4.43
C THR A 87 9.04 -6.15 4.01
N GLY A 88 8.89 -6.76 2.82
CA GLY A 88 7.62 -7.37 2.40
C GLY A 88 7.22 -8.53 3.32
N SER A 89 8.18 -9.39 3.68
CA SER A 89 7.97 -10.50 4.62
C SER A 89 7.49 -10.00 5.99
N GLU A 90 8.15 -9.00 6.56
CA GLU A 90 7.77 -8.38 7.83
C GLU A 90 6.35 -7.79 7.76
N ARG A 91 6.00 -7.18 6.64
CA ARG A 91 4.66 -6.60 6.44
C ARG A 91 3.58 -7.68 6.40
N VAL A 92 3.81 -8.81 5.72
CA VAL A 92 2.89 -9.96 5.72
C VAL A 92 2.71 -10.51 7.13
N MET A 93 3.81 -10.71 7.85
CA MET A 93 3.76 -11.23 9.22
C MET A 93 3.06 -10.27 10.18
N SER A 94 3.28 -8.97 10.04
CA SER A 94 2.59 -7.94 10.83
C SER A 94 1.09 -7.87 10.54
N ALA A 95 0.68 -8.07 9.27
CA ALA A 95 -0.72 -7.95 8.86
C ALA A 95 -1.56 -9.18 9.18
N PHE A 96 -0.97 -10.38 9.16
CA PHE A 96 -1.69 -11.65 9.20
C PHE A 96 -1.18 -12.63 10.27
N GLY A 97 0.01 -12.43 10.81
CA GLY A 97 0.57 -13.33 11.82
C GLY A 97 0.61 -14.79 11.34
N LYS A 98 -0.05 -15.66 12.07
CA LYS A 98 -0.18 -17.10 11.78
C LYS A 98 -1.36 -17.44 10.85
N ASP A 99 -2.10 -16.46 10.45
CA ASP A 99 -3.31 -16.64 9.65
C ASP A 99 -3.05 -16.99 8.19
N VAL A 100 -1.83 -16.78 7.72
CA VAL A 100 -1.37 -17.20 6.40
C VAL A 100 0.00 -17.85 6.50
N HIS A 101 0.32 -18.70 5.52
CA HIS A 101 1.69 -19.17 5.34
C HIS A 101 2.48 -18.10 4.59
N HIS A 102 3.74 -17.87 4.97
CA HIS A 102 4.62 -16.95 4.27
C HIS A 102 5.97 -17.56 3.95
N VAL A 103 6.34 -17.51 2.68
CA VAL A 103 7.67 -17.88 2.15
C VAL A 103 8.10 -16.90 1.06
N TYR A 104 9.40 -16.84 0.76
CA TYR A 104 9.86 -16.13 -0.42
C TYR A 104 9.49 -16.88 -1.69
N LEU A 105 9.03 -16.15 -2.74
CA LEU A 105 8.88 -16.74 -4.06
C LEU A 105 10.25 -17.18 -4.57
N PRO A 106 10.38 -18.40 -5.13
CA PRO A 106 11.62 -18.82 -5.76
C PRO A 106 11.98 -17.91 -6.95
N TYR A 107 13.27 -17.85 -7.25
CA TYR A 107 13.71 -17.29 -8.52
C TYR A 107 13.07 -18.06 -9.68
N ASP A 108 12.83 -17.37 -10.80
CA ASP A 108 12.10 -17.91 -11.95
C ASP A 108 12.89 -18.97 -12.74
N LEU A 109 13.57 -19.87 -12.00
CA LEU A 109 14.29 -21.02 -12.50
C LEU A 109 13.33 -22.22 -12.59
N PRO A 110 13.26 -22.93 -13.71
CA PRO A 110 12.32 -24.07 -13.87
C PRO A 110 12.43 -25.11 -12.75
N CYS A 111 13.63 -25.47 -12.34
CA CYS A 111 13.84 -26.46 -11.27
C CYS A 111 13.32 -25.96 -9.90
N ALA A 112 13.57 -24.69 -9.57
CA ALA A 112 13.11 -24.09 -8.32
C ALA A 112 11.60 -23.89 -8.30
N MET A 113 11.04 -23.41 -9.41
CA MET A 113 9.60 -23.20 -9.56
C MET A 113 8.82 -24.52 -9.54
N ASN A 114 9.32 -25.57 -10.22
CA ASN A 114 8.70 -26.88 -10.21
C ASN A 114 8.69 -27.48 -8.79
N ARG A 115 9.80 -27.40 -8.05
CA ARG A 115 9.90 -27.87 -6.66
C ARG A 115 8.90 -27.13 -5.75
N PHE A 116 8.85 -25.82 -5.88
CA PHE A 116 7.92 -24.96 -5.14
C PHE A 116 6.46 -25.33 -5.42
N LEU A 117 6.07 -25.37 -6.69
CA LEU A 117 4.70 -25.70 -7.08
C LEU A 117 4.29 -27.14 -6.70
N ASN A 118 5.22 -28.08 -6.71
CA ASN A 118 4.95 -29.45 -6.24
C ASN A 118 4.73 -29.51 -4.71
N THR A 119 5.29 -28.56 -3.96
CA THR A 119 5.08 -28.47 -2.50
C THR A 119 3.81 -27.70 -2.16
N VAL A 120 3.58 -26.53 -2.77
CA VAL A 120 2.41 -25.68 -2.47
C VAL A 120 1.13 -26.20 -3.13
N ARG A 121 1.21 -26.80 -4.31
CA ARG A 121 0.08 -27.32 -5.11
C ARG A 121 -1.13 -26.37 -5.11
N PRO A 122 -0.95 -25.09 -5.51
CA PRO A 122 -2.02 -24.12 -5.38
C PRO A 122 -3.19 -24.46 -6.31
N LYS A 123 -4.42 -24.25 -5.86
CA LYS A 123 -5.64 -24.33 -6.68
C LYS A 123 -5.84 -23.07 -7.51
N LEU A 124 -5.35 -21.93 -7.02
CA LEU A 124 -5.39 -20.63 -7.66
C LEU A 124 -4.11 -19.87 -7.32
N VAL A 125 -3.54 -19.20 -8.32
CA VAL A 125 -2.43 -18.26 -8.13
C VAL A 125 -2.90 -16.86 -8.46
N ILE A 126 -2.67 -15.93 -7.53
CA ILE A 126 -2.95 -14.51 -7.68
C ILE A 126 -1.62 -13.78 -7.60
N VAL A 127 -1.30 -13.00 -8.63
CA VAL A 127 -0.11 -12.15 -8.67
C VAL A 127 -0.56 -10.70 -8.64
N MET A 128 0.00 -9.93 -7.72
CA MET A 128 -0.33 -8.51 -7.59
C MET A 128 0.42 -7.68 -8.63
N GLU A 129 -0.25 -6.66 -9.13
CA GLU A 129 0.24 -5.71 -10.13
C GLU A 129 0.74 -6.40 -11.42
N THR A 130 1.96 -6.10 -11.89
CA THR A 130 2.43 -6.60 -13.19
C THR A 130 3.75 -7.35 -13.07
N GLU A 131 3.69 -8.52 -12.47
CA GLU A 131 4.84 -9.41 -12.32
C GLU A 131 4.72 -10.59 -13.31
N LEU A 132 5.28 -10.41 -14.49
CA LEU A 132 5.24 -11.41 -15.57
C LEU A 132 6.51 -12.28 -15.56
N TRP A 133 6.46 -13.39 -14.86
CA TRP A 133 7.56 -14.33 -14.70
C TRP A 133 7.39 -15.52 -15.65
N PRO A 134 8.15 -15.60 -16.77
CA PRO A 134 7.89 -16.54 -17.87
C PRO A 134 7.88 -18.00 -17.48
N ASN A 135 8.83 -18.45 -16.65
CA ASN A 135 8.90 -19.86 -16.25
C ASN A 135 7.78 -20.22 -15.26
N MET A 136 7.43 -19.32 -14.32
CA MET A 136 6.28 -19.49 -13.42
C MET A 136 4.99 -19.60 -14.22
N ILE A 137 4.74 -18.66 -15.13
CA ILE A 137 3.53 -18.66 -15.98
C ILE A 137 3.43 -19.95 -16.80
N SER A 138 4.53 -20.38 -17.40
CA SER A 138 4.58 -21.61 -18.18
C SER A 138 4.37 -22.87 -17.32
N ALA A 139 4.95 -22.91 -16.11
CA ALA A 139 4.81 -24.02 -15.19
C ALA A 139 3.38 -24.15 -14.63
N LEU A 140 2.71 -23.03 -14.36
CA LEU A 140 1.31 -22.99 -13.94
C LEU A 140 0.38 -23.44 -15.07
N HIS A 141 0.58 -22.92 -16.28
CA HIS A 141 -0.20 -23.29 -17.44
C HIS A 141 -0.10 -24.79 -17.77
N ALA A 142 1.11 -25.36 -17.70
CA ALA A 142 1.33 -26.80 -17.91
C ALA A 142 0.61 -27.66 -16.87
N ARG A 143 0.41 -27.16 -15.66
CA ARG A 143 -0.33 -27.82 -14.56
C ARG A 143 -1.83 -27.51 -14.57
N LYS A 144 -2.30 -26.71 -15.52
CA LYS A 144 -3.70 -26.23 -15.58
C LYS A 144 -4.13 -25.48 -14.30
N ILE A 145 -3.19 -24.83 -13.61
CA ILE A 145 -3.46 -24.02 -12.44
C ILE A 145 -3.85 -22.62 -12.91
N PRO A 146 -5.04 -22.09 -12.52
CA PRO A 146 -5.46 -20.75 -12.88
C PRO A 146 -4.50 -19.70 -12.34
N LEU A 147 -4.10 -18.76 -13.21
CA LEU A 147 -3.27 -17.61 -12.87
C LEU A 147 -4.06 -16.33 -13.12
N VAL A 148 -4.26 -15.55 -12.08
CA VAL A 148 -4.91 -14.23 -12.14
C VAL A 148 -3.90 -13.15 -11.77
N ILE A 149 -3.72 -12.16 -12.65
CA ILE A 149 -2.99 -10.95 -12.33
C ILE A 149 -3.99 -9.94 -11.79
N ALA A 150 -3.90 -9.64 -10.51
CA ALA A 150 -4.84 -8.76 -9.81
C ALA A 150 -4.25 -7.36 -9.64
N ASN A 151 -5.12 -6.34 -9.65
CA ASN A 151 -4.71 -4.94 -9.54
C ASN A 151 -3.65 -4.57 -10.59
N ALA A 152 -3.81 -5.09 -11.82
CA ALA A 152 -2.79 -5.03 -12.86
C ALA A 152 -2.62 -3.59 -13.36
N ARG A 153 -1.36 -3.16 -13.42
CA ARG A 153 -0.95 -1.84 -13.89
C ARG A 153 0.17 -1.98 -14.90
N LEU A 154 0.05 -1.31 -16.03
CA LEU A 154 1.07 -1.37 -17.09
C LEU A 154 1.40 0.03 -17.59
N SER A 155 2.53 0.59 -17.14
CA SER A 155 2.98 1.89 -17.61
C SER A 155 3.28 1.88 -19.12
N GLU A 156 3.17 3.02 -19.78
CA GLU A 156 3.50 3.17 -21.19
C GLU A 156 4.95 2.74 -21.50
N ARG A 157 5.88 3.10 -20.62
CA ARG A 157 7.30 2.69 -20.72
C ARG A 157 7.45 1.17 -20.70
N SER A 158 6.76 0.49 -19.77
CA SER A 158 6.79 -0.97 -19.66
C SER A 158 6.11 -1.63 -20.86
N ALA A 159 4.97 -1.10 -21.30
CA ALA A 159 4.27 -1.58 -22.49
C ALA A 159 5.15 -1.50 -23.75
N LYS A 160 5.85 -0.38 -23.96
CA LYS A 160 6.84 -0.22 -25.05
C LYS A 160 7.98 -1.23 -24.92
N GLY A 161 8.47 -1.48 -23.70
CA GLY A 161 9.50 -2.50 -23.45
C GLY A 161 9.04 -3.91 -23.80
N TYR A 162 7.88 -4.31 -23.30
CA TYR A 162 7.29 -5.62 -23.59
C TYR A 162 6.89 -5.78 -25.05
N GLY A 163 6.45 -4.71 -25.71
CA GLY A 163 6.10 -4.71 -27.13
C GLY A 163 7.25 -5.15 -28.05
N LYS A 164 8.51 -4.84 -27.65
CA LYS A 164 9.70 -5.30 -28.39
C LYS A 164 9.86 -6.83 -28.41
N LEU A 165 9.24 -7.53 -27.46
CA LEU A 165 9.27 -9.00 -27.39
C LEU A 165 8.22 -9.68 -28.30
N GLY A 166 7.30 -8.92 -28.89
CA GLY A 166 6.38 -9.32 -29.96
C GLY A 166 5.69 -10.67 -29.72
N LYS A 167 5.97 -11.67 -30.59
CA LYS A 167 5.36 -13.00 -30.52
C LYS A 167 5.59 -13.73 -29.19
N PHE A 168 6.73 -13.48 -28.54
CA PHE A 168 7.01 -14.08 -27.23
C PHE A 168 6.02 -13.58 -26.16
N MET A 169 5.82 -12.26 -26.09
CA MET A 169 4.89 -11.66 -25.13
C MET A 169 3.46 -12.14 -25.36
N ARG A 170 2.99 -12.15 -26.62
CA ARG A 170 1.66 -12.67 -26.97
C ARG A 170 1.47 -14.12 -26.51
N ARG A 171 2.46 -15.00 -26.72
CA ARG A 171 2.43 -16.39 -26.28
C ARG A 171 2.42 -16.48 -24.75
N LEU A 172 3.18 -15.63 -24.07
CA LEU A 172 3.22 -15.60 -22.61
C LEU A 172 1.87 -15.18 -22.04
N LEU A 173 1.29 -14.08 -22.53
CA LEU A 173 -0.01 -13.58 -22.09
C LEU A 173 -1.15 -14.57 -22.35
N SER A 174 -1.09 -15.36 -23.44
CA SER A 174 -2.10 -16.39 -23.72
C SER A 174 -2.16 -17.52 -22.69
N LYS A 175 -1.12 -17.69 -21.85
CA LYS A 175 -1.06 -18.68 -20.76
C LYS A 175 -1.68 -18.18 -19.45
N ILE A 176 -1.97 -16.87 -19.33
CA ILE A 176 -2.59 -16.27 -18.16
C ILE A 176 -4.10 -16.47 -18.24
N THR A 177 -4.72 -16.84 -17.13
CA THR A 177 -6.17 -17.07 -17.09
C THR A 177 -6.95 -15.78 -17.17
N LEU A 178 -6.56 -14.77 -16.36
CA LEU A 178 -7.25 -13.49 -16.27
C LEU A 178 -6.28 -12.39 -15.84
N ILE A 179 -6.41 -11.20 -16.43
CA ILE A 179 -5.80 -9.96 -15.98
C ILE A 179 -6.91 -9.01 -15.54
N ALA A 180 -6.89 -8.61 -14.26
CA ALA A 180 -7.79 -7.62 -13.68
C ALA A 180 -7.06 -6.27 -13.63
N ALA A 181 -7.28 -5.42 -14.63
CA ALA A 181 -6.61 -4.13 -14.80
C ALA A 181 -7.22 -3.04 -13.90
N GLN A 182 -6.39 -2.08 -13.50
CA GLN A 182 -6.83 -0.96 -12.66
C GLN A 182 -7.70 0.05 -13.42
N ASN A 183 -7.48 0.21 -14.72
CA ASN A 183 -8.20 1.19 -15.55
C ASN A 183 -8.21 0.76 -17.03
N GLU A 184 -8.99 1.47 -17.84
CA GLU A 184 -9.13 1.18 -19.27
C GLU A 184 -7.83 1.40 -20.07
N GLU A 185 -6.96 2.33 -19.63
CA GLU A 185 -5.69 2.58 -20.32
C GLU A 185 -4.73 1.41 -20.13
N ASP A 186 -4.62 0.88 -18.89
CA ASP A 186 -3.82 -0.31 -18.63
C ASP A 186 -4.39 -1.50 -19.38
N ALA A 187 -5.70 -1.65 -19.42
CA ALA A 187 -6.40 -2.69 -20.19
C ALA A 187 -6.07 -2.62 -21.69
N ALA A 188 -6.15 -1.44 -22.28
CA ALA A 188 -5.81 -1.22 -23.69
C ALA A 188 -4.35 -1.59 -24.00
N ARG A 189 -3.41 -1.27 -23.08
CA ARG A 189 -1.99 -1.63 -23.22
C ARG A 189 -1.79 -3.15 -23.21
N PHE A 190 -2.49 -3.91 -22.36
CA PHE A 190 -2.44 -5.37 -22.36
C PHE A 190 -3.00 -5.97 -23.65
N ILE A 191 -4.10 -5.43 -24.18
CA ILE A 191 -4.66 -5.85 -25.49
C ILE A 191 -3.66 -5.58 -26.61
N ALA A 192 -3.01 -4.40 -26.61
CA ALA A 192 -1.99 -4.07 -27.61
C ALA A 192 -0.78 -5.02 -27.56
N LEU A 193 -0.45 -5.59 -26.41
CA LEU A 193 0.57 -6.62 -26.24
C LEU A 193 0.10 -8.01 -26.71
N GLY A 194 -1.18 -8.18 -27.05
CA GLY A 194 -1.75 -9.40 -27.57
C GLY A 194 -2.52 -10.26 -26.58
N LEU A 195 -2.93 -9.70 -25.43
CA LEU A 195 -3.88 -10.35 -24.52
C LEU A 195 -5.25 -10.47 -25.22
N LYS A 196 -5.93 -11.58 -25.05
CA LYS A 196 -7.28 -11.76 -25.59
C LYS A 196 -8.31 -11.03 -24.71
N ARG A 197 -9.36 -10.48 -25.34
CA ARG A 197 -10.40 -9.72 -24.62
C ARG A 197 -11.08 -10.53 -23.50
N ASN A 198 -11.28 -11.82 -23.72
CA ASN A 198 -11.88 -12.72 -22.72
C ASN A 198 -10.97 -13.07 -21.53
N GLN A 199 -9.70 -12.67 -21.57
CA GLN A 199 -8.74 -12.82 -20.47
C GLN A 199 -8.55 -11.51 -19.71
N LEU A 200 -9.36 -10.47 -19.98
CA LEU A 200 -9.22 -9.14 -19.41
C LEU A 200 -10.51 -8.67 -18.75
N ALA A 201 -10.39 -8.09 -17.57
CA ALA A 201 -11.44 -7.33 -16.92
C ALA A 201 -10.85 -6.04 -16.34
N VAL A 202 -11.65 -4.98 -16.25
CA VAL A 202 -11.29 -3.74 -15.56
C VAL A 202 -12.00 -3.73 -14.22
N THR A 203 -11.23 -3.77 -13.13
CA THR A 203 -11.77 -3.86 -11.77
C THR A 203 -11.65 -2.57 -10.98
N GLY A 204 -10.81 -1.65 -11.40
CA GLY A 204 -10.39 -0.53 -10.56
C GLY A 204 -9.17 -0.87 -9.72
N SER A 205 -8.65 0.11 -8.98
CA SER A 205 -7.51 -0.08 -8.09
C SER A 205 -7.96 -0.42 -6.68
N LEU A 206 -7.41 -1.51 -6.13
CA LEU A 206 -7.65 -1.95 -4.73
C LEU A 206 -7.24 -0.89 -3.70
N LYS A 207 -6.42 0.08 -4.08
CA LYS A 207 -6.01 1.17 -3.18
C LYS A 207 -7.18 2.07 -2.78
N PHE A 208 -8.24 2.15 -3.60
CA PHE A 208 -9.45 2.93 -3.29
C PHE A 208 -10.43 2.18 -2.37
N ASP A 209 -10.26 0.90 -2.13
CA ASP A 209 -11.15 0.12 -1.25
C ASP A 209 -10.77 0.32 0.24
N ILE A 210 -10.70 1.57 0.65
CA ILE A 210 -10.54 2.00 2.04
C ILE A 210 -11.91 2.46 2.54
N SER A 211 -12.26 2.03 3.74
CA SER A 211 -13.49 2.47 4.41
C SER A 211 -13.27 2.70 5.89
N VAL A 212 -14.01 3.63 6.46
CA VAL A 212 -14.11 3.84 7.89
C VAL A 212 -15.24 2.98 8.41
N THR A 213 -14.91 1.98 9.24
CA THR A 213 -15.95 1.12 9.82
C THR A 213 -16.76 1.88 10.88
N PRO A 214 -18.03 1.50 11.12
CA PRO A 214 -18.85 2.13 12.17
C PRO A 214 -18.16 2.12 13.56
N GLU A 215 -17.48 1.05 13.89
CA GLU A 215 -16.74 0.90 15.16
C GLU A 215 -15.59 1.89 15.25
N LEU A 216 -14.84 2.06 14.15
CA LEU A 216 -13.74 3.01 14.07
C LEU A 216 -14.26 4.45 14.18
N ALA A 217 -15.36 4.77 13.50
CA ALA A 217 -16.01 6.08 13.56
C ALA A 217 -16.49 6.40 14.98
N ALA A 218 -17.13 5.45 15.68
CA ALA A 218 -17.56 5.62 17.06
C ALA A 218 -16.40 5.85 18.02
N ARG A 219 -15.29 5.11 17.84
CA ARG A 219 -14.05 5.31 18.62
C ARG A 219 -13.44 6.69 18.36
N ALA A 220 -13.43 7.14 17.11
CA ALA A 220 -12.91 8.46 16.75
C ALA A 220 -13.75 9.59 17.41
N VAL A 221 -15.08 9.49 17.38
CA VAL A 221 -15.95 10.45 18.05
C VAL A 221 -15.68 10.49 19.55
N THR A 222 -15.50 9.34 20.18
CA THR A 222 -15.16 9.27 21.62
C THR A 222 -13.81 9.92 21.91
N LEU A 223 -12.77 9.61 21.09
CA LEU A 223 -11.45 10.18 21.26
C LEU A 223 -11.44 11.70 21.01
N ARG A 224 -12.18 12.17 19.99
CA ARG A 224 -12.34 13.61 19.69
C ARG A 224 -12.92 14.37 20.90
N ARG A 225 -13.97 13.81 21.55
CA ARG A 225 -14.58 14.40 22.73
C ARG A 225 -13.63 14.48 23.92
N GLN A 226 -12.72 13.51 24.06
CA GLN A 226 -11.73 13.49 25.13
C GLN A 226 -10.58 14.47 24.86
N TRP A 227 -10.07 14.55 23.62
CA TRP A 227 -8.85 15.29 23.31
C TRP A 227 -9.10 16.73 22.89
N ALA A 228 -10.18 16.98 22.19
CA ALA A 228 -10.41 18.28 21.56
C ALA A 228 -11.92 18.58 21.41
N PRO A 229 -12.69 18.66 22.53
CA PRO A 229 -14.15 18.83 22.47
C PRO A 229 -14.59 20.13 21.79
N ARG A 230 -13.77 21.17 21.84
CA ARG A 230 -14.10 22.52 21.31
C ARG A 230 -12.96 23.18 20.54
N ARG A 231 -11.82 22.49 20.35
CA ARG A 231 -10.65 23.02 19.66
C ARG A 231 -10.47 22.40 18.29
N GLN A 232 -9.89 23.16 17.38
CA GLN A 232 -9.53 22.66 16.05
C GLN A 232 -8.30 21.74 16.12
N VAL A 233 -8.27 20.75 15.24
CA VAL A 233 -7.21 19.75 15.21
C VAL A 233 -6.74 19.57 13.76
N TRP A 234 -5.46 19.69 13.54
CA TRP A 234 -4.86 19.22 12.30
C TRP A 234 -3.86 18.12 12.55
N ILE A 235 -3.66 17.27 11.55
CA ILE A 235 -2.78 16.13 11.67
C ILE A 235 -1.73 16.14 10.57
N ALA A 236 -0.47 15.92 10.93
CA ALA A 236 0.63 15.70 10.01
C ALA A 236 1.11 14.25 10.16
N THR A 237 0.93 13.47 9.12
CA THR A 237 1.10 12.01 9.19
C THR A 237 2.20 11.51 8.29
N SER A 238 2.79 10.38 8.67
CA SER A 238 3.81 9.70 7.89
C SER A 238 4.98 10.63 7.52
N THR A 239 5.34 11.50 8.42
CA THR A 239 6.40 12.49 8.21
C THR A 239 7.78 11.84 8.21
N HIS A 240 8.68 12.42 7.44
CA HIS A 240 10.07 12.03 7.31
C HIS A 240 11.01 13.16 7.79
N ASP A 241 12.29 12.80 7.88
CA ASP A 241 13.34 13.76 8.21
C ASP A 241 13.30 14.99 7.29
N GLY A 242 13.33 16.17 7.90
CA GLY A 242 13.17 17.47 7.24
C GLY A 242 11.72 17.98 7.20
N GLU A 243 10.70 17.11 7.18
CA GLU A 243 9.28 17.55 7.16
C GLU A 243 8.81 18.01 8.53
N GLU A 244 9.19 17.31 9.61
CA GLU A 244 8.78 17.67 10.97
C GLU A 244 9.18 19.11 11.32
N ALA A 245 10.36 19.57 10.87
CA ALA A 245 10.80 20.96 11.10
C ALA A 245 9.89 21.97 10.40
N ILE A 246 9.52 21.70 9.13
CA ILE A 246 8.60 22.54 8.35
C ILE A 246 7.21 22.60 9.01
N ILE A 247 6.69 21.45 9.42
CA ILE A 247 5.38 21.32 10.07
C ILE A 247 5.35 22.06 11.42
N LEU A 248 6.39 21.92 12.24
CA LEU A 248 6.48 22.61 13.54
C LEU A 248 6.67 24.12 13.37
N GLN A 249 7.41 24.57 12.34
CA GLN A 249 7.52 25.97 12.00
C GLN A 249 6.15 26.54 11.60
N ALA A 250 5.41 25.84 10.75
CA ALA A 250 4.05 26.22 10.36
C ALA A 250 3.11 26.25 11.58
N HIS A 251 3.17 25.21 12.41
CA HIS A 251 2.31 25.13 13.60
C HIS A 251 2.55 26.29 14.57
N ARG A 252 3.79 26.73 14.75
CA ARG A 252 4.12 27.91 15.56
C ARG A 252 3.45 29.18 15.06
N GLN A 253 3.50 29.44 13.75
CA GLN A 253 2.84 30.59 13.14
C GLN A 253 1.31 30.48 13.26
N LEU A 254 0.77 29.26 13.10
CA LEU A 254 -0.67 29.01 13.23
C LEU A 254 -1.18 29.28 14.66
N LEU A 255 -0.39 28.95 15.70
CA LEU A 255 -0.75 29.22 17.09
C LEU A 255 -0.88 30.71 17.42
N GLU A 256 -0.27 31.63 16.66
CA GLU A 256 -0.46 33.08 16.81
C GLU A 256 -1.90 33.48 16.48
N LYS A 257 -2.53 32.81 15.51
CA LYS A 257 -3.91 33.06 15.08
C LYS A 257 -4.93 32.14 15.74
N PHE A 258 -4.53 30.91 16.04
CA PHE A 258 -5.35 29.85 16.63
C PHE A 258 -4.68 29.30 17.91
N PRO A 259 -4.72 30.03 19.03
CA PRO A 259 -3.96 29.65 20.25
C PRO A 259 -4.30 28.26 20.81
N ASP A 260 -5.53 27.79 20.57
CA ASP A 260 -6.01 26.47 21.04
C ASP A 260 -5.80 25.35 20.00
N LEU A 261 -5.16 25.63 18.87
CA LEU A 261 -4.98 24.64 17.80
C LEU A 261 -4.15 23.44 18.30
N LEU A 262 -4.63 22.23 18.05
CA LEU A 262 -3.91 20.99 18.31
C LEU A 262 -3.29 20.44 17.04
N LEU A 263 -1.99 20.15 17.07
CA LEU A 263 -1.30 19.35 16.06
C LEU A 263 -1.18 17.90 16.54
N ILE A 264 -1.55 16.96 15.69
CA ILE A 264 -1.16 15.55 15.87
C ILE A 264 -0.02 15.26 14.88
N LEU A 265 1.17 14.95 15.40
CA LEU A 265 2.36 14.66 14.60
C LEU A 265 2.67 13.17 14.65
N VAL A 266 2.60 12.50 13.50
CA VAL A 266 2.78 11.04 13.38
C VAL A 266 3.94 10.73 12.43
N PRO A 267 5.16 10.50 12.95
CA PRO A 267 6.29 10.11 12.11
C PRO A 267 6.08 8.74 11.45
N ARG A 268 6.66 8.56 10.27
CA ARG A 268 6.46 7.35 9.46
C ARG A 268 7.05 6.09 10.08
N HIS A 269 8.17 6.20 10.75
CA HIS A 269 8.94 5.08 11.27
C HIS A 269 9.10 5.16 12.78
N PRO A 270 8.95 4.03 13.51
CA PRO A 270 9.10 4.01 14.97
C PRO A 270 10.43 4.53 15.48
N GLU A 271 11.52 4.29 14.74
CA GLU A 271 12.87 4.78 15.06
C GLU A 271 12.97 6.32 15.09
N ARG A 272 12.02 7.01 14.43
CA ARG A 272 11.97 8.47 14.40
C ARG A 272 11.06 9.10 15.49
N PHE A 273 10.34 8.29 16.24
CA PHE A 273 9.45 8.81 17.28
C PHE A 273 10.21 9.64 18.32
N LYS A 274 11.40 9.17 18.71
CA LYS A 274 12.27 9.90 19.64
C LYS A 274 12.78 11.22 19.04
N ASP A 275 13.24 11.22 17.81
CA ASP A 275 13.75 12.43 17.14
C ASP A 275 12.65 13.49 17.01
N ALA A 276 11.44 13.09 16.63
CA ALA A 276 10.30 14.00 16.51
C ALA A 276 9.91 14.58 17.89
N TRP A 277 9.84 13.76 18.93
CA TRP A 277 9.60 14.21 20.28
C TRP A 277 10.66 15.21 20.77
N GLU A 278 11.95 14.92 20.60
CA GLU A 278 13.04 15.84 20.95
C GLU A 278 12.94 17.17 20.19
N MET A 279 12.54 17.13 18.92
CA MET A 279 12.34 18.33 18.11
C MET A 279 11.18 19.18 18.65
N VAL A 280 10.05 18.57 19.01
CA VAL A 280 8.90 19.25 19.64
C VAL A 280 9.30 19.88 20.97
N GLN A 281 10.04 19.15 21.80
CA GLN A 281 10.51 19.64 23.11
C GLN A 281 11.49 20.82 22.95
N LYS A 282 12.48 20.70 22.06
CA LYS A 282 13.43 21.78 21.76
C LYS A 282 12.74 23.01 21.16
N GLY A 283 11.65 22.77 20.43
CA GLY A 283 10.78 23.82 19.93
C GLY A 283 9.98 24.55 21.01
N GLY A 284 9.99 24.11 22.27
CA GLY A 284 9.26 24.73 23.37
C GLY A 284 7.74 24.54 23.30
N PHE A 285 7.25 23.56 22.56
CA PHE A 285 5.82 23.21 22.53
C PHE A 285 5.45 22.38 23.76
N SER A 286 4.26 22.64 24.30
CA SER A 286 3.63 21.71 25.23
C SER A 286 3.11 20.49 24.49
N PHE A 287 3.48 19.28 24.90
CA PHE A 287 3.15 18.08 24.17
C PHE A 287 2.79 16.88 25.06
N THR A 288 2.13 15.90 24.45
CA THR A 288 1.79 14.61 25.06
C THR A 288 2.13 13.50 24.08
N LEU A 289 2.58 12.36 24.58
CA LEU A 289 2.81 11.15 23.77
C LEU A 289 1.52 10.31 23.72
N ARG A 290 1.17 9.81 22.56
CA ARG A 290 0.01 8.90 22.43
C ARG A 290 0.21 7.62 23.27
N SER A 291 1.43 7.10 23.30
CA SER A 291 1.79 5.89 24.07
C SER A 291 1.67 6.04 25.58
N SER A 292 1.70 7.27 26.11
CA SER A 292 1.51 7.50 27.56
C SER A 292 0.09 7.21 28.03
N GLY A 293 -0.89 7.23 27.13
CA GLY A 293 -2.31 7.11 27.48
C GLY A 293 -2.91 8.37 28.12
N GLU A 294 -2.12 9.42 28.32
CA GLU A 294 -2.59 10.68 28.90
C GLU A 294 -3.53 11.42 27.92
N ILE A 295 -4.56 12.03 28.47
CA ILE A 295 -5.46 12.90 27.71
C ILE A 295 -4.79 14.28 27.57
N PRO A 296 -4.64 14.80 26.32
CA PRO A 296 -4.10 16.14 26.12
C PRO A 296 -4.92 17.19 26.88
N SER A 297 -4.23 18.05 27.60
CA SER A 297 -4.88 19.18 28.28
C SER A 297 -5.26 20.30 27.30
N GLY A 298 -6.02 21.28 27.73
CA GLY A 298 -6.34 22.46 26.90
C GLY A 298 -5.09 23.25 26.49
N SER A 299 -4.00 23.18 27.23
CA SER A 299 -2.72 23.82 26.91
C SER A 299 -1.78 22.96 26.05
N THR A 300 -2.08 21.67 25.80
CA THR A 300 -1.27 20.81 24.96
C THR A 300 -1.36 21.29 23.50
N GLN A 301 -0.21 21.60 22.89
CA GLN A 301 -0.11 22.11 21.54
C GLN A 301 0.15 21.00 20.53
N VAL A 302 0.86 19.95 20.91
CA VAL A 302 1.22 18.83 20.03
C VAL A 302 0.94 17.50 20.72
N VAL A 303 0.31 16.58 20.01
CA VAL A 303 0.28 15.16 20.36
C VAL A 303 1.18 14.41 19.41
N ILE A 304 2.14 13.65 19.93
CA ILE A 304 2.98 12.78 19.12
C ILE A 304 2.31 11.42 19.04
N GLY A 305 1.98 11.03 17.80
CA GLY A 305 1.42 9.71 17.49
C GLY A 305 2.52 8.66 17.37
N ASP A 306 3.04 8.24 18.52
CA ASP A 306 4.14 7.28 18.67
C ASP A 306 3.63 5.84 18.85
N THR A 307 2.46 5.53 18.30
CA THR A 307 1.85 4.20 18.29
C THR A 307 1.67 3.69 16.86
N MET A 308 1.67 2.36 16.70
CA MET A 308 1.48 1.73 15.40
C MET A 308 0.03 1.26 15.24
N GLY A 309 -0.50 1.39 14.01
CA GLY A 309 -1.83 0.86 13.64
C GLY A 309 -3.02 1.73 14.04
N GLU A 310 -2.82 2.93 14.59
CA GLU A 310 -3.89 3.84 15.01
C GLU A 310 -4.15 5.01 14.02
N LEU A 311 -3.44 5.05 12.89
CA LEU A 311 -3.48 6.20 11.98
C LEU A 311 -4.89 6.54 11.51
N MET A 312 -5.68 5.53 11.11
CA MET A 312 -7.08 5.72 10.70
C MET A 312 -7.95 6.27 11.85
N LEU A 313 -7.67 5.90 13.09
CA LEU A 313 -8.37 6.46 14.25
C LEU A 313 -8.01 7.95 14.44
N LEU A 314 -6.73 8.29 14.29
CA LEU A 314 -6.25 9.67 14.46
C LEU A 314 -6.74 10.61 13.35
N TYR A 315 -6.88 10.14 12.11
CA TYR A 315 -7.55 10.91 11.06
C TYR A 315 -9.00 11.26 11.42
N GLY A 316 -9.70 10.33 12.08
CA GLY A 316 -11.11 10.53 12.47
C GLY A 316 -11.33 11.62 13.53
N ILE A 317 -10.27 12.15 14.15
CA ILE A 317 -10.37 13.26 15.11
C ILE A 317 -9.82 14.58 14.54
N ALA A 318 -9.27 14.58 13.34
CA ALA A 318 -8.69 15.76 12.71
C ALA A 318 -9.71 16.50 11.82
N ASP A 319 -9.53 17.80 11.67
CA ASP A 319 -10.31 18.66 10.80
C ASP A 319 -9.70 18.77 9.39
N LEU A 320 -8.39 18.54 9.27
CA LEU A 320 -7.63 18.48 8.03
C LEU A 320 -6.32 17.70 8.21
N ALA A 321 -5.73 17.21 7.13
CA ALA A 321 -4.55 16.37 7.19
C ALA A 321 -3.45 16.81 6.20
N PHE A 322 -2.22 16.82 6.68
CA PHE A 322 -1.01 16.79 5.86
C PHE A 322 -0.47 15.37 5.78
N VAL A 323 -0.18 14.88 4.57
CA VAL A 323 0.37 13.55 4.34
C VAL A 323 1.82 13.67 3.89
N GLY A 324 2.72 13.15 4.72
CA GLY A 324 4.17 13.30 4.58
C GLY A 324 4.80 12.40 3.52
N GLY A 325 6.16 12.45 3.48
CA GLY A 325 6.96 11.90 2.38
C GLY A 325 6.79 12.67 1.09
N SER A 326 6.15 13.83 1.15
CA SER A 326 5.71 14.62 0.01
C SER A 326 6.37 15.99 -0.12
N LEU A 327 6.82 16.61 0.98
CA LEU A 327 7.70 17.80 0.95
C LEU A 327 9.17 17.40 0.75
N VAL A 328 9.52 16.16 1.02
CA VAL A 328 10.81 15.55 0.72
C VAL A 328 10.66 14.48 -0.38
N GLU A 329 11.74 14.16 -1.09
CA GLU A 329 11.71 13.22 -2.23
C GLU A 329 11.54 11.74 -1.80
N ARG A 330 10.43 11.44 -1.10
CA ARG A 330 10.07 10.07 -0.69
C ARG A 330 8.87 9.51 -1.46
N GLY A 331 8.21 10.34 -2.29
CA GLY A 331 7.14 9.93 -3.18
C GLY A 331 5.73 9.96 -2.58
N GLY A 332 5.58 10.53 -1.40
CA GLY A 332 4.32 10.67 -0.70
C GLY A 332 3.78 9.37 -0.10
N HIS A 333 2.94 9.51 0.90
CA HIS A 333 2.16 8.41 1.49
C HIS A 333 0.71 8.46 1.04
N ASN A 334 -0.15 7.60 1.58
CA ASN A 334 -1.49 7.34 1.06
C ASN A 334 -2.47 8.50 1.36
N PRO A 335 -2.91 9.31 0.37
CA PRO A 335 -3.87 10.38 0.59
C PRO A 335 -5.32 9.90 0.74
N LEU A 336 -5.60 8.64 0.42
CA LEU A 336 -6.95 8.08 0.50
C LEU A 336 -7.40 7.77 1.94
N GLU A 337 -6.45 7.64 2.87
CA GLU A 337 -6.76 7.42 4.28
C GLU A 337 -7.46 8.64 4.90
N PRO A 338 -6.93 9.87 4.82
CA PRO A 338 -7.67 11.05 5.26
C PRO A 338 -8.90 11.35 4.38
N ALA A 339 -8.84 11.09 3.07
CA ALA A 339 -10.00 11.24 2.19
C ALA A 339 -11.18 10.38 2.63
N ALA A 340 -10.95 9.17 3.16
CA ALA A 340 -11.98 8.30 3.70
C ALA A 340 -12.72 8.90 4.92
N HIS A 341 -12.07 9.82 5.62
CA HIS A 341 -12.70 10.58 6.72
C HIS A 341 -13.35 11.89 6.26
N ALA A 342 -13.43 12.14 4.95
CA ALA A 342 -13.97 13.37 4.36
C ALA A 342 -13.31 14.66 4.92
N ILE A 343 -12.00 14.62 5.14
CA ILE A 343 -11.21 15.79 5.56
C ILE A 343 -10.27 16.24 4.43
N PRO A 344 -9.99 17.55 4.32
CA PRO A 344 -9.04 18.06 3.33
C PRO A 344 -7.66 17.42 3.44
N VAL A 345 -7.04 17.18 2.30
CA VAL A 345 -5.72 16.55 2.20
C VAL A 345 -4.71 17.56 1.67
N LEU A 346 -3.63 17.80 2.41
CA LEU A 346 -2.48 18.57 1.98
C LEU A 346 -1.30 17.66 1.72
N MET A 347 -0.58 17.88 0.62
CA MET A 347 0.66 17.16 0.30
C MET A 347 1.67 18.08 -0.35
N GLY A 348 2.95 17.74 -0.24
CA GLY A 348 4.01 18.34 -1.01
C GLY A 348 4.01 17.88 -2.48
N PRO A 349 4.94 18.39 -3.32
CA PRO A 349 4.98 18.10 -4.76
C PRO A 349 5.50 16.70 -5.09
N HIS A 350 6.18 16.03 -4.16
CA HIS A 350 6.79 14.71 -4.40
C HIS A 350 5.80 13.58 -4.12
N THR A 351 4.94 13.26 -5.09
CA THR A 351 3.84 12.27 -4.93
C THR A 351 3.95 11.06 -5.86
N PHE A 352 5.14 10.72 -6.35
CA PHE A 352 5.32 9.71 -7.40
C PHE A 352 4.86 8.29 -7.03
N ASN A 353 4.77 7.93 -5.73
CA ASN A 353 4.20 6.65 -5.28
C ASN A 353 2.68 6.59 -5.44
N PHE A 354 2.01 7.76 -5.46
CA PHE A 354 0.56 7.91 -5.54
C PHE A 354 0.15 8.88 -6.66
N LYS A 355 0.99 9.03 -7.70
CA LYS A 355 0.84 10.06 -8.75
C LYS A 355 -0.58 10.12 -9.33
N ASP A 356 -1.12 8.99 -9.75
CA ASP A 356 -2.43 8.93 -10.41
C ASP A 356 -3.58 9.25 -9.44
N ILE A 357 -3.42 8.82 -8.17
CA ILE A 357 -4.39 9.11 -7.09
C ILE A 357 -4.36 10.60 -6.73
N CYS A 358 -3.17 11.17 -6.54
CA CYS A 358 -3.02 12.60 -6.25
C CYS A 358 -3.55 13.46 -7.39
N ALA A 359 -3.28 13.10 -8.65
CA ALA A 359 -3.81 13.82 -9.81
C ALA A 359 -5.35 13.82 -9.83
N LYS A 360 -6.00 12.69 -9.55
CA LYS A 360 -7.46 12.61 -9.46
C LYS A 360 -8.01 13.46 -8.32
N LEU A 361 -7.40 13.41 -7.15
CA LEU A 361 -7.80 14.23 -6.01
C LEU A 361 -7.61 15.72 -6.29
N GLN A 362 -6.50 16.14 -6.94
CA GLN A 362 -6.26 17.52 -7.33
C GLN A 362 -7.28 18.03 -8.35
N GLN A 363 -7.59 17.23 -9.38
CA GLN A 363 -8.58 17.58 -10.40
C GLN A 363 -9.98 17.75 -9.85
N ALA A 364 -10.30 17.07 -8.75
CA ALA A 364 -11.58 17.13 -8.08
C ALA A 364 -11.58 18.08 -6.87
N ASP A 365 -10.54 18.90 -6.70
CA ASP A 365 -10.38 19.78 -5.54
C ASP A 365 -10.48 19.06 -4.17
N GLY A 366 -9.97 17.85 -4.11
CA GLY A 366 -9.88 17.04 -2.88
C GLY A 366 -8.48 17.02 -2.26
N LEU A 367 -7.46 17.64 -2.94
CA LEU A 367 -6.09 17.69 -2.46
C LEU A 367 -5.46 19.05 -2.79
N ILE A 368 -4.78 19.64 -1.81
CA ILE A 368 -4.05 20.90 -1.91
C ILE A 368 -2.54 20.62 -1.91
N THR A 369 -1.81 21.20 -2.86
CA THR A 369 -0.35 21.08 -2.89
C THR A 369 0.28 22.23 -2.12
N VAL A 370 1.21 21.91 -1.21
CA VAL A 370 2.00 22.86 -0.43
C VAL A 370 3.49 22.59 -0.69
N THR A 371 4.34 23.62 -0.54
CA THR A 371 5.77 23.51 -0.91
C THR A 371 6.72 23.80 0.26
N ASP A 372 6.26 24.55 1.25
CA ASP A 372 7.04 25.06 2.37
C ASP A 372 6.15 25.40 3.58
N ALA A 373 6.75 25.88 4.65
CA ALA A 373 6.02 26.26 5.87
C ALA A 373 4.99 27.36 5.63
N ASP A 374 5.30 28.35 4.81
CA ASP A 374 4.41 29.50 4.57
C ASP A 374 3.17 29.09 3.77
N SER A 375 3.32 28.22 2.77
CA SER A 375 2.19 27.65 2.04
C SER A 375 1.33 26.74 2.93
N VAL A 376 1.94 25.98 3.84
CA VAL A 376 1.20 25.19 4.85
C VAL A 376 0.39 26.12 5.75
N VAL A 377 1.01 27.18 6.28
CA VAL A 377 0.31 28.17 7.13
C VAL A 377 -0.88 28.81 6.40
N LYS A 378 -0.68 29.24 5.16
CA LYS A 378 -1.72 29.84 4.34
C LYS A 378 -2.92 28.91 4.17
N GLU A 379 -2.67 27.70 3.69
CA GLU A 379 -3.75 26.75 3.37
C GLU A 379 -4.44 26.23 4.64
N VAL A 380 -3.68 25.86 5.67
CA VAL A 380 -4.26 25.43 6.96
C VAL A 380 -5.06 26.55 7.59
N SER A 381 -4.54 27.79 7.60
CA SER A 381 -5.27 28.95 8.14
C SER A 381 -6.58 29.19 7.41
N THR A 382 -6.60 29.07 6.08
CA THR A 382 -7.82 29.22 5.26
C THR A 382 -8.85 28.16 5.63
N LEU A 383 -8.44 26.89 5.66
CA LEU A 383 -9.30 25.75 5.98
C LEU A 383 -9.83 25.79 7.42
N LEU A 384 -9.07 26.33 8.37
CA LEU A 384 -9.52 26.48 9.76
C LEU A 384 -10.45 27.66 9.95
N THR A 385 -10.32 28.72 9.13
CA THR A 385 -11.16 29.92 9.22
C THR A 385 -12.49 29.74 8.50
N ASP A 386 -12.47 29.09 7.33
CA ASP A 386 -13.64 28.86 6.48
C ASP A 386 -14.09 27.39 6.57
N GLU A 387 -15.12 27.16 7.37
CA GLU A 387 -15.66 25.80 7.57
C GLU A 387 -16.32 25.24 6.31
N ASP A 388 -17.03 26.08 5.55
CA ASP A 388 -17.70 25.65 4.31
C ASP A 388 -16.67 25.21 3.27
N TYR A 389 -15.59 25.97 3.14
CA TYR A 389 -14.46 25.65 2.26
C TYR A 389 -13.75 24.35 2.70
N ARG A 390 -13.53 24.18 4.01
CA ARG A 390 -12.96 22.94 4.58
C ARG A 390 -13.83 21.72 4.28
N LEU A 391 -15.13 21.83 4.53
CA LEU A 391 -16.10 20.75 4.26
C LEU A 391 -16.24 20.46 2.77
N TRP A 392 -16.12 21.49 1.93
CA TRP A 392 -16.14 21.34 0.48
C TRP A 392 -14.98 20.49 -0.03
N TYR A 393 -13.74 20.78 0.38
CA TYR A 393 -12.55 19.97 0.06
C TYR A 393 -12.68 18.53 0.56
N GLY A 394 -13.12 18.36 1.78
CA GLY A 394 -13.31 17.03 2.39
C GLY A 394 -14.34 16.20 1.63
N ARG A 395 -15.47 16.79 1.21
CA ARG A 395 -16.47 16.12 0.38
C ARG A 395 -15.93 15.69 -0.97
N HIS A 396 -15.18 16.53 -1.66
CA HIS A 396 -14.58 16.18 -2.94
C HIS A 396 -13.53 15.07 -2.79
N ALA A 397 -12.75 15.08 -1.72
CA ALA A 397 -11.78 14.02 -1.45
C ALA A 397 -12.48 12.65 -1.28
N VAL A 398 -13.56 12.58 -0.50
CA VAL A 398 -14.29 11.31 -0.27
C VAL A 398 -15.10 10.90 -1.51
N GLU A 399 -15.59 11.83 -2.31
CA GLU A 399 -16.27 11.51 -3.57
C GLU A 399 -15.34 10.80 -4.55
N VAL A 400 -14.10 11.29 -4.71
CA VAL A 400 -13.09 10.60 -5.53
C VAL A 400 -12.86 9.17 -5.04
N LEU A 401 -12.80 8.97 -3.72
CA LEU A 401 -12.68 7.65 -3.13
C LEU A 401 -13.87 6.77 -3.53
N HIS A 402 -15.12 7.23 -3.29
CA HIS A 402 -16.33 6.46 -3.54
C HIS A 402 -16.53 6.11 -5.01
N GLN A 403 -16.24 7.05 -5.93
CA GLN A 403 -16.35 6.83 -7.38
C GLN A 403 -15.39 5.75 -7.89
N ASN A 404 -14.27 5.51 -7.20
CA ASN A 404 -13.25 4.54 -7.59
C ASN A 404 -13.25 3.26 -6.74
N GLN A 405 -14.12 3.14 -5.74
CA GLN A 405 -14.28 1.95 -4.89
C GLN A 405 -14.92 0.76 -5.61
N GLY A 406 -14.91 -0.39 -4.95
CA GLY A 406 -15.54 -1.64 -5.42
C GLY A 406 -14.62 -2.54 -6.21
N ALA A 407 -13.34 -2.21 -6.35
CA ALA A 407 -12.36 -3.04 -7.03
C ALA A 407 -12.24 -4.42 -6.36
N LEU A 408 -12.22 -4.47 -5.04
CA LEU A 408 -12.16 -5.71 -4.26
C LEU A 408 -13.37 -6.61 -4.54
N THR A 409 -14.58 -6.03 -4.54
CA THR A 409 -15.82 -6.79 -4.80
C THR A 409 -15.82 -7.36 -6.21
N ARG A 410 -15.50 -6.55 -7.22
CA ARG A 410 -15.39 -6.99 -8.62
C ARG A 410 -14.34 -8.07 -8.78
N LEU A 411 -13.16 -7.89 -8.16
CA LEU A 411 -12.09 -8.90 -8.21
C LEU A 411 -12.53 -10.22 -7.57
N LEU A 412 -13.16 -10.18 -6.39
CA LEU A 412 -13.66 -11.39 -5.72
C LEU A 412 -14.72 -12.13 -6.54
N GLN A 413 -15.58 -11.41 -7.26
CA GLN A 413 -16.52 -12.03 -8.20
C GLN A 413 -15.81 -12.75 -9.35
N LEU A 414 -14.75 -12.13 -9.91
CA LEU A 414 -13.94 -12.73 -10.98
C LEU A 414 -13.14 -13.95 -10.51
N LEU A 415 -12.77 -14.02 -9.24
CA LEU A 415 -12.05 -15.15 -8.65
C LEU A 415 -12.97 -16.34 -8.33
N GLN A 416 -14.27 -16.10 -8.14
CA GLN A 416 -15.24 -17.10 -7.70
C GLN A 416 -15.24 -18.42 -8.52
N PRO A 417 -15.14 -18.39 -9.87
CA PRO A 417 -15.11 -19.62 -10.66
C PRO A 417 -13.90 -20.54 -10.41
N TYR A 418 -12.82 -20.01 -9.84
CA TYR A 418 -11.57 -20.72 -9.58
C TYR A 418 -11.44 -21.20 -8.13
N LEU A 419 -12.43 -20.92 -7.31
CA LEU A 419 -12.46 -21.25 -5.88
C LEU A 419 -13.53 -22.31 -5.59
N PRO A 420 -13.41 -23.10 -4.51
CA PRO A 420 -14.43 -24.07 -4.13
C PRO A 420 -15.80 -23.39 -3.98
N GLN A 421 -16.86 -24.09 -4.41
CA GLN A 421 -18.22 -23.65 -4.08
C GLN A 421 -18.37 -23.56 -2.56
N ARG A 422 -19.08 -22.53 -2.10
CA ARG A 422 -19.39 -22.39 -0.68
C ARG A 422 -20.13 -23.63 -0.19
N SER A 423 -19.57 -24.34 0.77
CA SER A 423 -20.39 -25.22 1.61
C SER A 423 -21.32 -24.32 2.41
N HIS A 424 -22.62 -24.44 2.14
CA HIS A 424 -23.68 -23.77 2.91
C HIS A 424 -23.69 -24.30 4.33
#